data_9ed3910597249288867dd0a19d0daf26
#
_entry.id   9ed3910597249288867dd0a19d0daf26
#
_cell.length_a   1.000
_cell.length_b   1.000
_cell.length_c   1.000
_cell.angle_alpha   90.00
_cell.angle_beta   90.00
_cell.angle_gamma   90.00
#
_symmetry.space_group_name_H-M   'P 1'
#
loop_
_entity.id
_entity.type
_entity.pdbx_description
1 polymer ?
#
loop_
_entity_poly.entity_id
_entity_poly.type
_entity_poly.pdbx_seq_one_letter_code
_entity_poly.pdbx_strand_id
1 'polypeptide(L)' 'MTISQKLAEIQNLLASAAPEATKVDSGVKISATRVRKALLETIKMAKELRVEVLASTKASSEPKQ' A
#
# COMPACT_ATOMS: atom_id res chain seq x y z
N MET A 1 4.63 14.15 6.74
CA MET A 1 5.29 12.86 6.57
C MET A 1 6.10 12.84 5.31
N THR A 2 7.21 12.18 5.37
CA THR A 2 8.05 12.07 4.18
C THR A 2 7.57 10.92 3.32
N ILE A 3 8.04 10.88 2.10
CA ILE A 3 7.69 9.81 1.18
C ILE A 3 8.16 8.46 1.72
N SER A 4 9.37 8.40 2.28
CA SER A 4 9.83 7.14 2.82
C SER A 4 9.04 6.70 4.03
N GLN A 5 8.55 7.62 4.85
CA GLN A 5 7.71 7.25 5.96
C GLN A 5 6.36 6.71 5.48
N LYS A 6 5.81 7.31 4.44
CA LYS A 6 4.55 6.82 3.90
C LYS A 6 4.70 5.46 3.26
N LEU A 7 5.82 5.24 2.59
CA LEU A 7 6.07 3.93 2.01
C LEU A 7 6.21 2.88 3.10
N ALA A 8 6.86 3.23 4.22
CA ALA A 8 6.99 2.31 5.33
C ALA A 8 5.62 1.97 5.92
N GLU A 9 4.71 2.93 5.94
CA GLU A 9 3.36 2.65 6.43
C GLU A 9 2.64 1.66 5.54
N ILE A 10 2.82 1.79 4.23
CA ILE A 10 2.23 0.85 3.30
C ILE A 10 2.81 -0.54 3.53
N GLN A 11 4.12 -0.62 3.73
CA GLN A 11 4.76 -1.89 4.00
C GLN A 11 4.23 -2.52 5.27
N ASN A 12 4.03 -1.72 6.32
CA ASN A 12 3.50 -2.22 7.57
C ASN A 12 2.08 -2.73 7.40
N LEU A 13 1.29 -2.03 6.62
CA LEU A 13 -0.07 -2.45 6.35
C LEU A 13 -0.09 -3.79 5.64
N LEU A 14 0.74 -3.96 4.64
CA LEU A 14 0.81 -5.22 3.93
C LEU A 14 1.35 -6.33 4.83
N ALA A 15 2.34 -6.01 5.65
CA ALA A 15 2.90 -7.00 6.56
C ALA A 15 1.85 -7.48 7.55
N SER A 16 0.99 -6.58 8.00
CA SER A 16 -0.04 -6.98 8.95
C SER A 16 -1.11 -7.84 8.29
N ALA A 17 -1.26 -7.73 6.99
CA ALA A 17 -2.23 -8.55 6.27
C ALA A 17 -1.68 -9.92 5.87
N ALA A 18 -0.37 -10.08 5.89
CA ALA A 18 0.23 -11.33 5.44
C ALA A 18 -0.26 -12.57 6.20
N PRO A 19 -0.33 -12.56 7.54
CA PRO A 19 -0.83 -13.73 8.24
C PRO A 19 -2.30 -13.99 7.94
N GLU A 20 -3.06 -12.94 7.67
CA GLU A 20 -4.47 -13.12 7.32
C GLU A 20 -4.59 -13.77 5.95
N ALA A 21 -3.68 -13.44 5.05
CA ALA A 21 -3.69 -14.04 3.72
C ALA A 21 -3.51 -15.56 3.79
N THR A 22 -2.66 -16.01 4.70
CA THR A 22 -2.47 -17.44 4.89
C THR A 22 -3.77 -18.09 5.34
N LYS A 23 -4.53 -17.40 6.19
CA LYS A 23 -5.81 -17.94 6.63
C LYS A 23 -6.81 -17.98 5.50
N VAL A 24 -6.75 -17.01 4.60
CA VAL A 24 -7.62 -17.03 3.42
C VAL A 24 -7.36 -18.27 2.60
N ASP A 25 -6.09 -18.62 2.43
CA ASP A 25 -5.72 -19.81 1.68
C ASP A 25 -6.29 -21.05 2.35
N SER A 26 -6.51 -21.00 3.65
CA SER A 26 -7.10 -22.12 4.39
C SER A 26 -8.62 -22.06 4.40
N GLY A 27 -9.21 -21.08 3.78
CA GLY A 27 -10.67 -20.99 3.69
C GLY A 27 -11.36 -20.17 4.75
N VAL A 28 -10.62 -19.36 5.52
CA VAL A 28 -11.23 -18.53 6.56
C VAL A 28 -11.82 -17.27 5.93
N LYS A 29 -13.12 -17.17 5.94
CA LYS A 29 -13.80 -16.07 5.26
C LYS A 29 -13.60 -14.71 5.88
N ILE A 30 -13.54 -14.64 7.19
CA ILE A 30 -13.37 -13.34 7.81
C ILE A 30 -11.99 -12.77 7.50
N SER A 31 -11.01 -13.63 7.32
CA SER A 31 -9.68 -13.18 6.94
C SER A 31 -9.67 -12.63 5.53
N ALA A 32 -10.52 -13.17 4.65
CA ALA A 32 -10.65 -12.63 3.30
C ALA A 32 -11.12 -11.20 3.33
N THR A 33 -12.09 -10.89 4.21
CA THR A 33 -12.56 -9.52 4.33
C THR A 33 -11.45 -8.61 4.84
N ARG A 34 -10.66 -9.08 5.78
CA ARG A 34 -9.56 -8.28 6.31
C ARG A 34 -8.50 -8.01 5.26
N VAL A 35 -8.18 -9.01 4.45
CA VAL A 35 -7.19 -8.83 3.40
C VAL A 35 -7.71 -7.85 2.36
N ARG A 36 -8.97 -7.99 1.96
CA ARG A 36 -9.54 -7.07 0.99
C ARG A 36 -9.51 -5.64 1.46
N LYS A 37 -9.83 -5.44 2.74
CA LYS A 37 -9.81 -4.12 3.31
C LYS A 37 -8.40 -3.54 3.32
N ALA A 38 -7.42 -4.35 3.68
CA ALA A 38 -6.03 -3.89 3.68
C ALA A 38 -5.58 -3.54 2.28
N LEU A 39 -6.01 -4.30 1.28
CA LEU A 39 -5.65 -4.01 -0.09
C LEU A 39 -6.28 -2.72 -0.58
N LEU A 40 -7.52 -2.47 -0.20
CA LEU A 40 -8.18 -1.22 -0.58
C LEU A 40 -7.47 -0.02 0.02
N GLU A 41 -7.06 -0.13 1.27
CA GLU A 41 -6.33 0.93 1.90
C GLU A 41 -4.97 1.13 1.27
N THR A 42 -4.32 0.03 0.91
CA THR A 42 -3.04 0.10 0.25
C THR A 42 -3.15 0.81 -1.09
N ILE A 43 -4.20 0.50 -1.85
CA ILE A 43 -4.41 1.15 -3.13
C ILE A 43 -4.58 2.66 -2.95
N LYS A 44 -5.39 3.04 -1.96
CA LYS A 44 -5.62 4.43 -1.70
C LYS A 44 -4.34 5.15 -1.30
N MET A 45 -3.59 4.57 -0.38
CA MET A 45 -2.35 5.16 0.06
C MET A 45 -1.32 5.22 -1.06
N ALA A 46 -1.29 4.18 -1.88
CA ALA A 46 -0.34 4.13 -2.98
C ALA A 46 -0.65 5.20 -4.02
N LYS A 47 -1.91 5.44 -4.29
CA LYS A 47 -2.28 6.49 -5.23
C LYS A 47 -1.88 7.86 -4.73
N GLU A 48 -2.11 8.11 -3.45
CA GLU A 48 -1.75 9.37 -2.86
C GLU A 48 -0.25 9.56 -2.85
N LEU A 49 0.48 8.52 -2.52
CA LEU A 49 1.93 8.59 -2.49
C LEU A 49 2.49 8.82 -3.88
N ARG A 50 1.89 8.20 -4.87
CA ARG A 50 2.32 8.39 -6.25
C ARG A 50 2.23 9.86 -6.66
N VAL A 51 1.14 10.51 -6.27
CA VAL A 51 0.97 11.91 -6.57
C VAL A 51 2.05 12.74 -5.87
N GLU A 52 2.38 12.39 -4.65
CA GLU A 52 3.42 13.12 -3.92
C GLU A 52 4.78 12.93 -4.54
N VAL A 53 5.08 11.74 -5.01
CA VAL A 53 6.35 11.48 -5.67
C VAL A 53 6.43 12.31 -6.95
N LEU A 54 5.35 12.37 -7.70
CA LEU A 54 5.33 13.16 -8.91
C LEU A 54 5.54 14.64 -8.59
N ALA A 55 4.90 15.12 -7.54
CA ALA A 55 5.04 16.50 -7.16
C ALA A 55 6.46 16.83 -6.72
N SER A 56 7.11 15.90 -6.03
CA SER A 56 8.45 16.17 -5.55
C SER A 56 9.48 16.10 -6.65
N THR A 57 9.22 15.41 -7.74
CA THR A 57 10.17 15.34 -8.83
C THR A 57 9.75 16.18 -10.02
N LYS A 58 8.64 16.95 -9.90
CA LYS A 58 8.16 17.69 -11.00
C LYS A 58 9.12 18.71 -11.48
N ALA A 59 9.87 19.26 -10.61
CA ALA A 59 10.83 20.25 -10.98
C ALA A 59 11.93 19.68 -11.82
N SER A 60 12.25 18.43 -11.70
CA SER A 60 13.30 17.90 -12.53
C SER A 60 12.61 17.13 -13.57
N SER A 61 12.98 17.22 -14.70
CA SER A 61 12.30 16.61 -15.75
C SER A 61 12.40 15.19 -15.62
N GLU A 62 11.53 14.57 -15.16
CA GLU A 62 11.65 13.31 -14.89
C GLU A 62 11.41 12.42 -15.96
N PRO A 63 11.94 11.44 -16.10
CA PRO A 63 11.86 10.56 -17.19
C PRO A 63 10.63 9.82 -17.02
N LYS A 64 10.12 9.32 -17.92
CA LYS A 64 9.05 8.68 -17.73
C LYS A 64 9.32 7.36 -17.59
N GLN A 65 8.73 6.67 -17.06
CA GLN A 65 9.01 5.42 -16.85
C GLN A 65 8.37 4.56 -17.58
#